data_17f777c98ffb8fbbb42e57ea0cda9f44
#
_entry.id   17f777c98ffb8fbbb42e57ea0cda9f44
#
_cell.length_a   1.000
_cell.length_b   1.000
_cell.length_c   1.000
_cell.angle_alpha   90.00
_cell.angle_beta   90.00
_cell.angle_gamma   90.00
#
_symmetry.space_group_name_H-M   'P 1'
#
loop_
_entity.id
_entity.type
_entity.pdbx_description
1 polymer ?
#
loop_
_entity_poly.entity_id
_entity_poly.type
_entity_poly.pdbx_seq_one_letter_code
_entity_poly.pdbx_strand_id
1 'polypeptide(L)'
;MKILAQISRVIVGLLFIFSGLIKLNDPVGTQYKLEEYFEVFAADLPQFHDFFMALVPLALYFSVFLCTAEVVLGIALLVGYKPKTISWLLLAIIVFFTFLTFYSAYFNKVTDCGCFGAAIKLTPWTSFGKDLFLLALILVIVIYRKKFQPLPTGIIVVISTIASLGIAVYALRHLPILDLLPYRVGANIPAQLKPSEPLRYLYVFEKGGKEFEYEQYPSDTTLKFKEMLVLNEDAKPKITDYKVWNDAGDFTEGTFQGTKLFLIIKNLTDINTAALPDINKLINSVKLKGVEPIILTSGNSEEIVKFLSAHQLNAPYYYVDATVLKTISRSNPGLWLLKNGTVMGKWHYNDTPTTEEVIDLVK
;
A
#
# COMPACT_ATOMS: atom_id res chain seq x y z
N MET A 1 -10.90 -37.40 -6.66
CA MET A 1 -11.72 -36.21 -7.01
C MET A 1 -12.37 -35.53 -5.78
N LYS A 2 -12.97 -36.23 -4.79
CA LYS A 2 -13.42 -35.58 -3.53
C LYS A 2 -12.26 -34.96 -2.74
N ILE A 3 -11.10 -35.63 -2.72
CA ILE A 3 -9.89 -35.16 -2.04
C ILE A 3 -9.38 -33.85 -2.67
N LEU A 4 -9.31 -33.78 -4.00
CA LEU A 4 -8.90 -32.56 -4.71
C LEU A 4 -9.79 -31.36 -4.35
N ALA A 5 -11.12 -31.54 -4.33
CA ALA A 5 -12.04 -30.48 -3.97
C ALA A 5 -11.89 -30.03 -2.48
N GLN A 6 -11.56 -30.94 -1.57
CA GLN A 6 -11.26 -30.57 -0.17
C GLN A 6 -9.93 -29.84 -0.04
N ILE A 7 -8.90 -30.27 -0.75
CA ILE A 7 -7.60 -29.57 -0.80
C ILE A 7 -7.79 -28.16 -1.38
N SER A 8 -8.49 -28.05 -2.52
CA SER A 8 -8.80 -26.75 -3.12
C SER A 8 -9.53 -25.82 -2.17
N ARG A 9 -10.52 -26.36 -1.41
CA ARG A 9 -11.28 -25.62 -0.39
C ARG A 9 -10.38 -25.06 0.70
N VAL A 10 -9.44 -25.85 1.22
CA VAL A 10 -8.53 -25.41 2.28
C VAL A 10 -7.56 -24.37 1.75
N ILE A 11 -6.93 -24.61 0.60
CA ILE A 11 -5.97 -23.67 -0.01
C ILE A 11 -6.64 -22.33 -0.31
N VAL A 12 -7.76 -22.33 -1.03
CA VAL A 12 -8.49 -21.11 -1.38
C VAL A 12 -8.95 -20.37 -0.13
N GLY A 13 -9.54 -21.09 0.84
CA GLY A 13 -10.03 -20.48 2.08
C GLY A 13 -8.92 -19.78 2.87
N LEU A 14 -7.76 -20.44 3.05
CA LEU A 14 -6.61 -19.86 3.77
C LEU A 14 -6.01 -18.66 3.02
N LEU A 15 -5.84 -18.78 1.70
CA LEU A 15 -5.28 -17.67 0.91
C LEU A 15 -6.19 -16.44 0.87
N PHE A 16 -7.53 -16.64 0.79
CA PHE A 16 -8.48 -15.53 0.86
C PHE A 16 -8.48 -14.86 2.23
N ILE A 17 -8.44 -15.63 3.33
CA ILE A 17 -8.35 -15.08 4.68
C ILE A 17 -7.04 -14.29 4.84
N PHE A 18 -5.91 -14.86 4.45
CA PHE A 18 -4.61 -14.22 4.58
C PHE A 18 -4.53 -12.93 3.77
N SER A 19 -4.91 -12.97 2.48
CA SER A 19 -4.95 -11.81 1.60
C SER A 19 -5.87 -10.72 2.13
N GLY A 20 -7.09 -11.09 2.54
CA GLY A 20 -8.06 -10.16 3.07
C GLY A 20 -7.63 -9.52 4.40
N LEU A 21 -7.01 -10.26 5.32
CA LEU A 21 -6.51 -9.72 6.60
C LEU A 21 -5.38 -8.70 6.39
N ILE A 22 -4.44 -8.97 5.48
CA ILE A 22 -3.38 -8.02 5.14
C ILE A 22 -3.98 -6.72 4.57
N LYS A 23 -4.97 -6.82 3.69
CA LYS A 23 -5.64 -5.65 3.12
C LYS A 23 -6.52 -4.93 4.15
N LEU A 24 -7.18 -5.64 5.06
CA LEU A 24 -7.93 -5.05 6.18
C LEU A 24 -7.03 -4.31 7.17
N ASN A 25 -5.78 -4.74 7.29
CA ASN A 25 -4.78 -4.02 8.08
C ASN A 25 -4.43 -2.64 7.48
N ASP A 26 -4.54 -2.46 6.15
CA ASP A 26 -4.30 -1.20 5.43
C ASP A 26 -5.37 -0.98 4.33
N PRO A 27 -6.63 -0.67 4.70
CA PRO A 27 -7.69 -0.43 3.72
C PRO A 27 -7.41 0.78 2.83
N VAL A 28 -6.71 1.79 3.35
CA VAL A 28 -6.33 2.99 2.60
C VAL A 28 -5.33 2.65 1.49
N GLY A 29 -4.40 1.71 1.73
CA GLY A 29 -3.51 1.21 0.68
C GLY A 29 -4.27 0.54 -0.47
N THR A 30 -5.30 -0.24 -0.16
CA THR A 30 -6.18 -0.85 -1.17
C THR A 30 -7.06 0.20 -1.86
N GLN A 31 -7.53 1.23 -1.14
CA GLN A 31 -8.22 2.38 -1.72
C GLN A 31 -7.37 3.05 -2.82
N TYR A 32 -6.11 3.39 -2.52
CA TYR A 32 -5.22 4.04 -3.48
C TYR A 32 -5.03 3.20 -4.75
N LYS A 33 -4.99 1.86 -4.62
CA LYS A 33 -4.90 0.98 -5.79
C LYS A 33 -6.18 0.98 -6.63
N LEU A 34 -7.34 1.01 -5.99
CA LEU A 34 -8.61 1.13 -6.71
C LEU A 34 -8.75 2.48 -7.41
N GLU A 35 -8.34 3.58 -6.76
CA GLU A 35 -8.27 4.91 -7.38
C GLU A 35 -7.41 4.88 -8.64
N GLU A 36 -6.20 4.33 -8.54
CA GLU A 36 -5.27 4.18 -9.68
C GLU A 36 -5.90 3.38 -10.83
N TYR A 37 -6.60 2.26 -10.54
CA TYR A 37 -7.32 1.52 -11.57
C TYR A 37 -8.45 2.32 -12.21
N PHE A 38 -9.25 3.05 -11.42
CA PHE A 38 -10.35 3.85 -11.95
C PHE A 38 -9.85 4.99 -12.82
N GLU A 39 -8.78 5.68 -12.43
CA GLU A 39 -8.13 6.73 -13.22
C GLU A 39 -7.56 6.18 -14.53
N VAL A 40 -6.88 5.03 -14.49
CA VAL A 40 -6.37 4.36 -15.69
C VAL A 40 -7.49 3.94 -16.62
N PHE A 41 -8.58 3.36 -16.10
CA PHE A 41 -9.73 3.00 -16.92
C PHE A 41 -10.44 4.23 -17.52
N ALA A 42 -10.52 5.33 -16.78
CA ALA A 42 -11.06 6.58 -17.27
C ALA A 42 -10.23 7.14 -18.45
N ALA A 43 -8.90 7.02 -18.36
CA ALA A 43 -8.01 7.44 -19.43
C ALA A 43 -8.06 6.52 -20.68
N ASP A 44 -8.17 5.20 -20.47
CA ASP A 44 -8.14 4.21 -21.57
C ASP A 44 -9.48 4.01 -22.26
N LEU A 45 -10.59 4.34 -21.58
CA LEU A 45 -11.96 4.20 -22.06
C LEU A 45 -12.68 5.54 -21.99
N PRO A 46 -12.36 6.51 -22.90
CA PRO A 46 -12.89 7.87 -22.82
C PRO A 46 -14.43 7.93 -22.82
N GLN A 47 -15.12 6.96 -23.46
CA GLN A 47 -16.58 6.87 -23.46
C GLN A 47 -17.18 6.55 -22.07
N PHE A 48 -16.37 6.05 -21.13
CA PHE A 48 -16.76 5.74 -19.75
C PHE A 48 -16.00 6.60 -18.72
N HIS A 49 -15.31 7.64 -19.16
CA HIS A 49 -14.48 8.52 -18.30
C HIS A 49 -15.26 8.97 -17.05
N ASP A 50 -16.42 9.61 -17.23
CA ASP A 50 -17.20 10.16 -16.12
C ASP A 50 -17.70 9.07 -15.16
N PHE A 51 -18.01 7.89 -15.70
CA PHE A 51 -18.39 6.73 -14.88
C PHE A 51 -17.24 6.29 -13.96
N PHE A 52 -16.04 6.10 -14.49
CA PHE A 52 -14.90 5.68 -13.67
C PHE A 52 -14.47 6.77 -12.70
N MET A 53 -14.47 8.04 -13.11
CA MET A 53 -14.16 9.15 -12.22
C MET A 53 -15.18 9.30 -11.08
N ALA A 54 -16.45 8.96 -11.31
CA ALA A 54 -17.46 8.92 -10.26
C ALA A 54 -17.24 7.79 -9.23
N LEU A 55 -16.46 6.76 -9.56
CA LEU A 55 -16.10 5.68 -8.63
C LEU A 55 -14.91 6.03 -7.73
N VAL A 56 -14.06 6.99 -8.11
CA VAL A 56 -12.87 7.40 -7.34
C VAL A 56 -13.23 7.78 -5.89
N PRO A 57 -14.21 8.66 -5.61
CA PRO A 57 -14.58 9.00 -4.22
C PRO A 57 -15.21 7.83 -3.45
N LEU A 58 -15.63 6.76 -4.13
CA LEU A 58 -16.17 5.55 -3.52
C LEU A 58 -15.12 4.47 -3.26
N ALA A 59 -13.86 4.67 -3.70
CA ALA A 59 -12.80 3.67 -3.64
C ALA A 59 -12.54 3.13 -2.23
N LEU A 60 -12.66 3.96 -1.18
CA LEU A 60 -12.54 3.53 0.21
C LEU A 60 -13.64 2.52 0.60
N TYR A 61 -14.88 2.79 0.21
CA TYR A 61 -15.99 1.88 0.52
C TYR A 61 -15.84 0.55 -0.22
N PHE A 62 -15.42 0.59 -1.48
CA PHE A 62 -15.08 -0.62 -2.24
C PHE A 62 -13.93 -1.38 -1.62
N SER A 63 -12.88 -0.70 -1.16
CA SER A 63 -11.75 -1.32 -0.46
C SER A 63 -12.22 -2.09 0.77
N VAL A 64 -12.92 -1.43 1.70
CA VAL A 64 -13.42 -2.06 2.93
C VAL A 64 -14.34 -3.24 2.60
N PHE A 65 -15.24 -3.07 1.62
CA PHE A 65 -16.15 -4.13 1.19
C PHE A 65 -15.39 -5.34 0.63
N LEU A 66 -14.47 -5.15 -0.33
CA LEU A 66 -13.72 -6.23 -0.96
C LEU A 66 -12.82 -6.96 0.04
N CYS A 67 -12.08 -6.23 0.89
CA CYS A 67 -11.21 -6.83 1.90
C CYS A 67 -12.01 -7.64 2.93
N THR A 68 -13.15 -7.11 3.38
CA THR A 68 -14.07 -7.83 4.28
C THR A 68 -14.64 -9.07 3.59
N ALA A 69 -15.07 -8.94 2.34
CA ALA A 69 -15.61 -10.06 1.56
C ALA A 69 -14.58 -11.18 1.38
N GLU A 70 -13.31 -10.86 1.12
CA GLU A 70 -12.25 -11.88 1.02
C GLU A 70 -12.15 -12.71 2.31
N VAL A 71 -12.05 -12.06 3.47
CA VAL A 71 -11.94 -12.77 4.77
C VAL A 71 -13.19 -13.59 5.04
N VAL A 72 -14.36 -12.98 4.91
CA VAL A 72 -15.65 -13.61 5.23
C VAL A 72 -15.94 -14.79 4.30
N LEU A 73 -15.67 -14.67 3.00
CA LEU A 73 -15.87 -15.77 2.04
C LEU A 73 -14.86 -16.89 2.26
N GLY A 74 -13.60 -16.57 2.61
CA GLY A 74 -12.61 -17.57 2.98
C GLY A 74 -13.03 -18.38 4.21
N ILE A 75 -13.48 -17.70 5.27
CA ILE A 75 -13.99 -18.35 6.49
C ILE A 75 -15.26 -19.17 6.17
N ALA A 76 -16.23 -18.56 5.47
CA ALA A 76 -17.48 -19.23 5.11
C ALA A 76 -17.25 -20.49 4.28
N LEU A 77 -16.25 -20.46 3.39
CA LEU A 77 -15.82 -21.63 2.62
C LEU A 77 -15.28 -22.72 3.55
N LEU A 78 -14.36 -22.38 4.47
CA LEU A 78 -13.73 -23.34 5.39
C LEU A 78 -14.71 -23.95 6.37
N VAL A 79 -15.65 -23.18 6.92
CA VAL A 79 -16.65 -23.67 7.86
C VAL A 79 -17.85 -24.35 7.19
N GLY A 80 -17.93 -24.36 5.84
CA GLY A 80 -19.00 -25.01 5.08
C GLY A 80 -20.34 -24.29 5.11
N TYR A 81 -20.35 -22.97 5.28
CA TYR A 81 -21.57 -22.17 5.22
C TYR A 81 -22.04 -22.03 3.78
N LYS A 82 -23.29 -22.41 3.50
CA LYS A 82 -23.96 -22.28 2.19
C LYS A 82 -23.01 -22.52 0.98
N PRO A 83 -22.38 -23.70 0.85
CA PRO A 83 -21.26 -23.89 -0.10
C PRO A 83 -21.61 -23.58 -1.57
N LYS A 84 -22.89 -23.71 -1.97
CA LYS A 84 -23.34 -23.37 -3.31
C LYS A 84 -23.22 -21.86 -3.59
N THR A 85 -23.70 -21.02 -2.66
CA THR A 85 -23.66 -19.55 -2.78
C THR A 85 -22.23 -19.04 -2.66
N ILE A 86 -21.48 -19.51 -1.65
CA ILE A 86 -20.09 -19.08 -1.40
C ILE A 86 -19.20 -19.41 -2.59
N SER A 87 -19.35 -20.58 -3.23
CA SER A 87 -18.57 -20.93 -4.42
C SER A 87 -18.76 -19.95 -5.59
N TRP A 88 -19.99 -19.46 -5.80
CA TRP A 88 -20.27 -18.48 -6.85
C TRP A 88 -19.74 -17.08 -6.51
N LEU A 89 -19.85 -16.67 -5.26
CA LEU A 89 -19.30 -15.38 -4.82
C LEU A 89 -17.76 -15.36 -4.93
N LEU A 90 -17.11 -16.45 -4.54
CA LEU A 90 -15.66 -16.61 -4.72
C LEU A 90 -15.26 -16.57 -6.19
N LEU A 91 -16.06 -17.23 -7.06
CA LEU A 91 -15.81 -17.17 -8.51
C LEU A 91 -15.95 -15.73 -9.05
N ALA A 92 -16.97 -14.99 -8.62
CA ALA A 92 -17.16 -13.61 -9.05
C ALA A 92 -15.98 -12.71 -8.64
N ILE A 93 -15.53 -12.82 -7.38
CA ILE A 93 -14.41 -12.02 -6.87
C ILE A 93 -13.10 -12.40 -7.57
N ILE A 94 -12.80 -13.71 -7.74
CA ILE A 94 -11.52 -14.08 -8.37
C ILE A 94 -11.50 -13.73 -9.87
N VAL A 95 -12.61 -13.79 -10.58
CA VAL A 95 -12.70 -13.32 -11.97
C VAL A 95 -12.43 -11.81 -12.04
N PHE A 96 -13.00 -11.04 -11.11
CA PHE A 96 -12.73 -9.61 -11.03
C PHE A 96 -11.24 -9.32 -10.78
N PHE A 97 -10.60 -9.96 -9.80
CA PHE A 97 -9.18 -9.76 -9.54
C PHE A 97 -8.29 -10.27 -10.68
N THR A 98 -8.63 -11.43 -11.29
CA THR A 98 -7.90 -11.95 -12.45
C THR A 98 -7.96 -10.95 -13.62
N PHE A 99 -9.09 -10.29 -13.82
CA PHE A 99 -9.21 -9.23 -14.84
C PHE A 99 -8.30 -8.05 -14.51
N LEU A 100 -8.29 -7.55 -13.27
CA LEU A 100 -7.44 -6.42 -12.86
C LEU A 100 -5.94 -6.76 -13.00
N THR A 101 -5.53 -7.95 -12.55
CA THR A 101 -4.12 -8.38 -12.62
C THR A 101 -3.68 -8.68 -14.05
N PHE A 102 -4.57 -9.22 -14.90
CA PHE A 102 -4.33 -9.36 -16.34
C PHE A 102 -4.12 -7.99 -17.01
N TYR A 103 -5.01 -7.04 -16.72
CA TYR A 103 -4.91 -5.69 -17.25
C TYR A 103 -3.59 -5.01 -16.85
N SER A 104 -3.22 -5.12 -15.58
CA SER A 104 -1.95 -4.64 -15.04
C SER A 104 -0.75 -5.28 -15.76
N ALA A 105 -0.75 -6.61 -15.94
CA ALA A 105 0.34 -7.34 -16.55
C ALA A 105 0.47 -7.07 -18.06
N TYR A 106 -0.65 -7.00 -18.77
CA TYR A 106 -0.66 -6.86 -20.22
C TYR A 106 -0.35 -5.43 -20.68
N PHE A 107 -0.96 -4.42 -20.01
CA PHE A 107 -0.79 -3.02 -20.39
C PHE A 107 0.33 -2.31 -19.62
N ASN A 108 0.93 -2.96 -18.61
CA ASN A 108 2.01 -2.44 -17.77
C ASN A 108 1.69 -1.05 -17.15
N LYS A 109 0.43 -0.82 -16.74
CA LYS A 109 -0.04 0.49 -16.26
C LYS A 109 -0.11 0.59 -14.75
N VAL A 110 -0.57 -0.44 -14.07
CA VAL A 110 -0.59 -0.53 -12.61
C VAL A 110 0.46 -1.56 -12.20
N THR A 111 1.67 -1.12 -11.90
CA THR A 111 2.84 -2.01 -11.71
C THR A 111 2.82 -2.79 -10.41
N ASP A 112 2.03 -2.37 -9.42
CA ASP A 112 1.82 -3.07 -8.15
C ASP A 112 0.32 -3.33 -7.97
N CYS A 113 -0.11 -4.57 -8.13
CA CYS A 113 -1.53 -4.93 -8.04
C CYS A 113 -2.11 -4.90 -6.62
N GLY A 114 -1.26 -4.76 -5.58
CA GLY A 114 -1.69 -4.72 -4.19
C GLY A 114 -2.36 -5.99 -3.66
N CYS A 115 -2.18 -7.15 -4.34
CA CYS A 115 -2.85 -8.41 -3.95
C CYS A 115 -2.60 -8.84 -2.50
N PHE A 116 -1.42 -8.54 -1.97
CA PHE A 116 -1.03 -8.73 -0.57
C PHE A 116 -0.65 -7.40 0.09
N GLY A 117 -1.30 -6.30 -0.31
CA GLY A 117 -1.00 -4.97 0.20
C GLY A 117 0.48 -4.63 0.11
N ALA A 118 1.02 -3.96 1.12
CA ALA A 118 2.45 -3.62 1.21
C ALA A 118 3.34 -4.77 1.75
N ALA A 119 2.74 -5.90 2.19
CA ALA A 119 3.48 -7.01 2.81
C ALA A 119 4.35 -7.76 1.81
N ILE A 120 3.82 -8.03 0.62
CA ILE A 120 4.52 -8.78 -0.44
C ILE A 120 4.29 -8.08 -1.77
N LYS A 121 5.34 -7.45 -2.30
CA LYS A 121 5.31 -6.87 -3.64
C LYS A 121 5.47 -7.99 -4.67
N LEU A 122 4.44 -8.22 -5.47
CA LEU A 122 4.46 -9.17 -6.58
C LEU A 122 4.53 -8.42 -7.90
N THR A 123 5.28 -8.95 -8.86
CA THR A 123 5.22 -8.44 -10.22
C THR A 123 3.82 -8.66 -10.81
N PRO A 124 3.38 -7.83 -11.78
CA PRO A 124 2.05 -8.00 -12.39
C PRO A 124 1.80 -9.41 -12.95
N TRP A 125 2.78 -10.00 -13.63
CA TRP A 125 2.67 -11.36 -14.17
C TRP A 125 2.59 -12.43 -13.08
N THR A 126 3.35 -12.30 -11.99
CA THR A 126 3.28 -13.23 -10.85
C THR A 126 1.90 -13.15 -10.16
N SER A 127 1.36 -11.94 -10.04
CA SER A 127 0.01 -11.71 -9.49
C SER A 127 -1.07 -12.33 -10.37
N PHE A 128 -0.98 -12.15 -11.68
CA PHE A 128 -1.90 -12.77 -12.63
C PHE A 128 -1.81 -14.30 -12.61
N GLY A 129 -0.60 -14.87 -12.59
CA GLY A 129 -0.39 -16.31 -12.46
C GLY A 129 -0.98 -16.90 -11.18
N LYS A 130 -0.82 -16.20 -10.05
CA LYS A 130 -1.45 -16.56 -8.77
C LYS A 130 -2.99 -16.57 -8.89
N ASP A 131 -3.57 -15.55 -9.52
CA ASP A 131 -5.03 -15.45 -9.66
C ASP A 131 -5.58 -16.50 -10.60
N LEU A 132 -4.87 -16.85 -11.69
CA LEU A 132 -5.22 -17.98 -12.56
C LEU A 132 -5.19 -19.32 -11.80
N PHE A 133 -4.18 -19.51 -10.95
CA PHE A 133 -4.10 -20.71 -10.11
C PHE A 133 -5.30 -20.79 -9.15
N LEU A 134 -5.63 -19.68 -8.47
CA LEU A 134 -6.79 -19.61 -7.57
C LEU A 134 -8.10 -19.81 -8.35
N LEU A 135 -8.24 -19.22 -9.54
CA LEU A 135 -9.39 -19.41 -10.40
C LEU A 135 -9.60 -20.90 -10.75
N ALA A 136 -8.53 -21.61 -11.11
CA ALA A 136 -8.60 -23.04 -11.40
C ALA A 136 -9.08 -23.85 -10.18
N LEU A 137 -8.56 -23.56 -8.98
CA LEU A 137 -9.01 -24.19 -7.73
C LEU A 137 -10.47 -23.88 -7.40
N ILE A 138 -10.91 -22.64 -7.61
CA ILE A 138 -12.30 -22.21 -7.38
C ILE A 138 -13.24 -22.88 -8.36
N LEU A 139 -12.84 -23.06 -9.62
CA LEU A 139 -13.63 -23.82 -10.60
C LEU A 139 -13.83 -25.27 -10.16
N VAL A 140 -12.80 -25.92 -9.60
CA VAL A 140 -12.95 -27.24 -8.99
C VAL A 140 -14.00 -27.22 -7.87
N ILE A 141 -13.94 -26.21 -6.97
CA ILE A 141 -14.92 -26.06 -5.89
C ILE A 141 -16.34 -25.87 -6.45
N VAL A 142 -16.51 -25.02 -7.47
CA VAL A 142 -17.81 -24.77 -8.13
C VAL A 142 -18.38 -26.03 -8.77
N ILE A 143 -17.55 -26.82 -9.47
CA ILE A 143 -17.99 -28.10 -10.07
C ILE A 143 -18.48 -29.08 -8.98
N TYR A 144 -17.74 -29.18 -7.88
CA TYR A 144 -18.04 -30.11 -6.80
C TYR A 144 -18.92 -29.55 -5.69
N ARG A 145 -19.43 -28.29 -5.80
CA ARG A 145 -20.20 -27.59 -4.74
C ARG A 145 -21.41 -28.34 -4.20
N LYS A 146 -22.03 -29.19 -5.01
CA LYS A 146 -23.18 -30.03 -4.58
C LYS A 146 -22.77 -31.19 -3.64
N LYS A 147 -21.46 -31.53 -3.58
CA LYS A 147 -20.93 -32.60 -2.73
C LYS A 147 -20.52 -32.09 -1.32
N PHE A 148 -20.45 -30.77 -1.13
CA PHE A 148 -20.22 -30.18 0.18
C PHE A 148 -21.54 -30.07 0.92
N GLN A 149 -21.60 -30.67 2.12
CA GLN A 149 -22.77 -30.56 2.99
C GLN A 149 -22.78 -29.15 3.64
N PRO A 150 -23.92 -28.45 3.61
CA PRO A 150 -24.05 -27.16 4.28
C PRO A 150 -24.07 -27.39 5.79
N LEU A 151 -23.29 -26.58 6.54
CA LEU A 151 -23.28 -26.61 7.99
C LEU A 151 -23.98 -25.36 8.56
N PRO A 152 -24.64 -25.44 9.74
CA PRO A 152 -25.32 -24.31 10.37
C PRO A 152 -24.33 -23.32 11.05
N THR A 153 -23.31 -22.87 10.32
CA THR A 153 -22.20 -22.04 10.80
C THR A 153 -22.42 -20.55 10.57
N GLY A 154 -23.68 -20.12 10.39
CA GLY A 154 -24.01 -18.71 10.10
C GLY A 154 -23.52 -17.75 11.17
N ILE A 155 -23.53 -18.14 12.44
CA ILE A 155 -23.02 -17.30 13.53
C ILE A 155 -21.52 -17.00 13.38
N ILE A 156 -20.71 -17.95 12.90
CA ILE A 156 -19.27 -17.76 12.66
C ILE A 156 -19.06 -16.73 11.55
N VAL A 157 -19.89 -16.80 10.50
CA VAL A 157 -19.84 -15.84 9.38
C VAL A 157 -20.21 -14.43 9.85
N VAL A 158 -21.25 -14.29 10.70
CA VAL A 158 -21.64 -12.99 11.28
C VAL A 158 -20.52 -12.43 12.16
N ILE A 159 -19.96 -13.23 13.06
CA ILE A 159 -18.85 -12.82 13.94
C ILE A 159 -17.64 -12.40 13.10
N SER A 160 -17.28 -13.18 12.07
CA SER A 160 -16.16 -12.82 11.20
C SER A 160 -16.38 -11.52 10.42
N THR A 161 -17.63 -11.25 10.01
CA THR A 161 -17.97 -9.99 9.35
C THR A 161 -17.81 -8.80 10.30
N ILE A 162 -18.35 -8.91 11.53
CA ILE A 162 -18.22 -7.86 12.55
C ILE A 162 -16.75 -7.64 12.91
N ALA A 163 -15.98 -8.70 13.10
CA ALA A 163 -14.55 -8.61 13.41
C ALA A 163 -13.76 -7.95 12.26
N SER A 164 -14.02 -8.34 11.01
CA SER A 164 -13.38 -7.76 9.83
C SER A 164 -13.68 -6.27 9.68
N LEU A 165 -14.94 -5.87 9.84
CA LEU A 165 -15.33 -4.46 9.84
C LEU A 165 -14.71 -3.70 11.01
N GLY A 166 -14.61 -4.32 12.20
CA GLY A 166 -13.93 -3.75 13.37
C GLY A 166 -12.46 -3.46 13.10
N ILE A 167 -11.74 -4.39 12.46
CA ILE A 167 -10.33 -4.20 12.05
C ILE A 167 -10.21 -3.05 11.05
N ALA A 168 -11.08 -3.01 10.03
CA ALA A 168 -11.08 -1.93 9.04
C ALA A 168 -11.32 -0.55 9.69
N VAL A 169 -12.33 -0.44 10.55
CA VAL A 169 -12.66 0.81 11.27
C VAL A 169 -11.50 1.24 12.17
N TYR A 170 -10.86 0.29 12.86
CA TYR A 170 -9.67 0.57 13.66
C TYR A 170 -8.55 1.16 12.79
N ALA A 171 -8.18 0.47 11.69
CA ALA A 171 -7.10 0.90 10.80
C ALA A 171 -7.38 2.26 10.12
N LEU A 172 -8.67 2.60 9.90
CA LEU A 172 -9.08 3.90 9.34
C LEU A 172 -9.07 5.03 10.37
N ARG A 173 -9.28 4.73 11.65
CA ARG A 173 -9.30 5.74 12.74
C ARG A 173 -7.96 5.92 13.43
N HIS A 174 -7.08 4.94 13.24
CA HIS A 174 -5.74 4.90 13.78
C HIS A 174 -4.76 4.66 12.62
N LEU A 175 -3.62 4.09 12.84
CA LEU A 175 -2.75 3.60 11.78
C LEU A 175 -2.93 2.08 11.61
N PRO A 176 -2.44 1.49 10.51
CA PRO A 176 -2.37 0.04 10.38
C PRO A 176 -1.76 -0.62 11.63
N ILE A 177 -2.37 -1.71 12.10
CA ILE A 177 -1.89 -2.46 13.29
C ILE A 177 -0.46 -2.95 13.05
N LEU A 178 -0.19 -3.44 11.83
CA LEU A 178 1.14 -3.81 11.36
C LEU A 178 1.58 -2.81 10.29
N ASP A 179 2.55 -1.97 10.59
CA ASP A 179 3.13 -1.07 9.59
C ASP A 179 4.15 -1.83 8.73
N LEU A 180 3.72 -2.24 7.55
CA LEU A 180 4.50 -3.00 6.58
C LEU A 180 5.16 -2.10 5.51
N LEU A 181 5.01 -0.79 5.64
CA LEU A 181 5.53 0.19 4.69
C LEU A 181 7.04 0.44 4.89
N PRO A 182 7.75 0.92 3.88
CA PRO A 182 9.17 1.25 4.00
C PRO A 182 9.48 2.28 5.09
N TYR A 183 8.54 3.19 5.36
CA TYR A 183 8.66 4.28 6.35
C TYR A 183 8.16 3.91 7.75
N ARG A 184 8.14 2.61 8.10
CA ARG A 184 7.67 2.12 9.40
C ARG A 184 8.57 2.56 10.56
N VAL A 185 8.03 2.51 11.77
CA VAL A 185 8.81 2.73 13.00
C VAL A 185 10.00 1.77 13.07
N GLY A 186 11.16 2.29 13.45
CA GLY A 186 12.44 1.58 13.47
C GLY A 186 13.18 1.56 12.12
N ALA A 187 12.57 2.00 11.02
CA ALA A 187 13.26 2.09 9.74
C ALA A 187 14.26 3.26 9.71
N ASN A 188 15.47 3.02 9.24
CA ASN A 188 16.43 4.08 8.93
C ASN A 188 16.29 4.45 7.45
N ILE A 189 15.77 5.66 7.17
CA ILE A 189 15.44 6.09 5.82
C ILE A 189 16.68 6.22 4.93
N PRO A 190 17.78 6.88 5.35
CA PRO A 190 19.02 6.92 4.57
C PRO A 190 19.57 5.54 4.18
N ALA A 191 19.45 4.56 5.06
CA ALA A 191 19.88 3.20 4.76
C ALA A 191 18.97 2.51 3.73
N GLN A 192 17.65 2.81 3.75
CA GLN A 192 16.70 2.24 2.79
C GLN A 192 16.72 2.88 1.40
N LEU A 193 17.33 4.08 1.27
CA LEU A 193 17.61 4.74 -0.01
C LEU A 193 18.81 4.13 -0.75
N LYS A 194 19.59 3.28 -0.08
CA LYS A 194 20.76 2.64 -0.65
C LYS A 194 20.50 1.14 -0.84
N PRO A 195 21.15 0.50 -1.83
CA PRO A 195 21.15 -0.95 -1.92
C PRO A 195 21.73 -1.56 -0.63
N SER A 196 21.16 -2.69 -0.16
CA SER A 196 21.65 -3.39 1.03
C SER A 196 23.01 -4.07 0.81
N GLU A 197 23.32 -4.40 -0.44
CA GLU A 197 24.62 -4.91 -0.93
C GLU A 197 24.84 -4.45 -2.38
N PRO A 198 26.06 -4.54 -2.94
CA PRO A 198 26.29 -4.18 -4.33
C PRO A 198 25.37 -4.94 -5.28
N LEU A 199 24.72 -4.22 -6.19
CA LEU A 199 23.83 -4.83 -7.17
C LEU A 199 24.63 -5.65 -8.17
N ARG A 200 24.19 -6.88 -8.43
CA ARG A 200 24.76 -7.76 -9.44
C ARG A 200 23.86 -7.73 -10.68
N TYR A 201 24.49 -7.54 -11.83
CA TYR A 201 23.77 -7.37 -13.09
C TYR A 201 24.05 -8.55 -14.02
N LEU A 202 23.04 -8.94 -14.78
CA LEU A 202 23.13 -9.81 -15.93
C LEU A 202 22.80 -8.99 -17.17
N TYR A 203 23.73 -8.82 -18.07
CA TYR A 203 23.57 -8.09 -19.32
C TYR A 203 23.26 -9.08 -20.42
N VAL A 204 22.11 -8.92 -21.07
CA VAL A 204 21.68 -9.76 -22.20
C VAL A 204 21.95 -8.99 -23.49
N PHE A 205 22.72 -9.58 -24.37
CA PHE A 205 23.07 -9.07 -25.67
C PHE A 205 22.63 -10.03 -26.78
N GLU A 206 22.37 -9.51 -27.97
CA GLU A 206 22.01 -10.27 -29.16
C GLU A 206 23.09 -10.13 -30.22
N LYS A 207 23.44 -11.27 -30.87
CA LYS A 207 24.33 -11.33 -32.02
C LYS A 207 23.90 -12.47 -32.93
N GLY A 208 23.58 -12.15 -34.20
CA GLY A 208 23.17 -13.16 -35.17
C GLY A 208 21.88 -13.92 -34.80
N GLY A 209 20.94 -13.28 -34.10
CA GLY A 209 19.68 -13.90 -33.64
C GLY A 209 19.83 -14.84 -32.45
N LYS A 210 20.99 -14.82 -31.78
CA LYS A 210 21.25 -15.59 -30.55
C LYS A 210 21.49 -14.63 -29.40
N GLU A 211 20.99 -15.00 -28.23
CA GLU A 211 21.19 -14.26 -26.99
C GLU A 211 22.41 -14.77 -26.24
N PHE A 212 23.15 -13.84 -25.66
CA PHE A 212 24.33 -14.08 -24.85
C PHE A 212 24.21 -13.31 -23.54
N GLU A 213 24.53 -13.97 -22.44
CA GLU A 213 24.43 -13.42 -21.09
C GLU A 213 25.81 -13.15 -20.53
N TYR A 214 26.02 -11.97 -19.92
CA TYR A 214 27.29 -11.56 -19.33
C TYR A 214 27.05 -10.95 -17.94
N GLU A 215 27.87 -11.33 -16.96
CA GLU A 215 27.82 -10.70 -15.61
C GLU A 215 28.57 -9.36 -15.57
N GLN A 216 29.41 -9.08 -16.58
CA GLN A 216 30.08 -7.80 -16.77
C GLN A 216 29.77 -7.26 -18.14
N TYR A 217 29.69 -5.94 -18.28
CA TYR A 217 29.40 -5.31 -19.57
C TYR A 217 30.49 -5.66 -20.59
N PRO A 218 30.17 -6.35 -21.69
CA PRO A 218 31.16 -6.80 -22.68
C PRO A 218 31.75 -5.61 -23.46
N SER A 219 33.02 -5.72 -23.77
CA SER A 219 33.73 -4.72 -24.60
C SER A 219 33.51 -4.91 -26.10
N ASP A 220 32.88 -6.01 -26.53
CA ASP A 220 32.59 -6.28 -27.95
C ASP A 220 31.46 -5.39 -28.46
N THR A 221 31.80 -4.39 -29.25
CA THR A 221 30.86 -3.42 -29.83
C THR A 221 29.96 -3.99 -30.94
N THR A 222 30.19 -5.23 -31.37
CA THR A 222 29.33 -5.92 -32.36
C THR A 222 28.08 -6.55 -31.73
N LEU A 223 28.03 -6.62 -30.44
CA LEU A 223 26.88 -7.08 -29.68
C LEU A 223 25.81 -5.98 -29.56
N LYS A 224 24.56 -6.32 -29.78
CA LYS A 224 23.42 -5.42 -29.55
C LYS A 224 22.90 -5.63 -28.13
N PHE A 225 22.88 -4.58 -27.32
CA PHE A 225 22.27 -4.62 -26.00
C PHE A 225 20.77 -4.91 -26.14
N LYS A 226 20.27 -5.86 -25.37
CA LYS A 226 18.86 -6.22 -25.31
C LYS A 226 18.23 -5.76 -23.99
N GLU A 227 18.75 -6.25 -22.88
CA GLU A 227 18.25 -5.90 -21.56
C GLU A 227 19.32 -6.09 -20.48
N MET A 228 19.05 -5.52 -19.31
CA MET A 228 19.86 -5.68 -18.12
C MET A 228 18.96 -6.15 -16.97
N LEU A 229 19.30 -7.30 -16.40
CA LEU A 229 18.57 -7.90 -15.28
C LEU A 229 19.39 -7.73 -14.01
N VAL A 230 18.73 -7.47 -12.88
CA VAL A 230 19.37 -7.45 -11.56
C VAL A 230 19.23 -8.85 -10.96
N LEU A 231 20.35 -9.50 -10.65
CA LEU A 231 20.38 -10.87 -10.12
C LEU A 231 19.99 -10.97 -8.64
N ASN A 232 20.22 -9.90 -7.88
CA ASN A 232 19.92 -9.79 -6.45
C ASN A 232 18.85 -8.71 -6.21
N GLU A 233 17.65 -8.95 -6.69
CA GLU A 233 16.51 -8.01 -6.57
C GLU A 233 16.23 -7.56 -5.12
N ASP A 234 16.46 -8.45 -4.14
CA ASP A 234 16.27 -8.17 -2.71
C ASP A 234 17.23 -7.10 -2.17
N ALA A 235 18.36 -6.88 -2.89
CA ALA A 235 19.34 -5.86 -2.53
C ALA A 235 18.96 -4.45 -3.00
N LYS A 236 17.97 -4.31 -3.88
CA LYS A 236 17.53 -2.99 -4.37
C LYS A 236 17.08 -2.08 -3.23
N PRO A 237 17.28 -0.76 -3.35
CA PRO A 237 16.73 0.19 -2.40
C PRO A 237 15.23 -0.05 -2.18
N LYS A 238 14.80 -0.01 -0.92
CA LYS A 238 13.37 -0.13 -0.58
C LYS A 238 12.61 1.16 -0.81
N ILE A 239 13.34 2.28 -0.82
CA ILE A 239 12.85 3.63 -1.09
C ILE A 239 13.69 4.18 -2.25
N THR A 240 13.03 4.69 -3.30
CA THR A 240 13.70 5.20 -4.52
C THR A 240 13.31 6.63 -4.85
N ASP A 241 12.25 7.14 -4.23
CA ASP A 241 11.54 8.34 -4.63
C ASP A 241 11.42 9.40 -3.52
N TYR A 242 12.06 9.19 -2.36
CA TYR A 242 12.05 10.17 -1.27
C TYR A 242 12.90 11.39 -1.62
N LYS A 243 12.22 12.48 -1.89
CA LYS A 243 12.82 13.78 -2.15
C LYS A 243 12.01 14.86 -1.45
N VAL A 244 12.70 15.77 -0.76
CA VAL A 244 12.13 16.90 -0.03
C VAL A 244 12.75 18.18 -0.52
N TRP A 245 11.94 19.16 -0.95
CA TRP A 245 12.44 20.40 -1.54
C TRP A 245 11.53 21.60 -1.23
N ASN A 246 12.03 22.78 -1.46
CA ASN A 246 11.27 24.02 -1.50
C ASN A 246 11.87 24.95 -2.58
N ASP A 247 11.44 26.19 -2.63
CA ASP A 247 11.91 27.17 -3.61
C ASP A 247 13.42 27.50 -3.47
N ALA A 248 14.01 27.25 -2.28
CA ALA A 248 15.45 27.43 -2.03
C ALA A 248 16.31 26.23 -2.50
N GLY A 249 15.69 25.08 -2.80
CA GLY A 249 16.36 23.89 -3.31
C GLY A 249 16.02 22.60 -2.58
N ASP A 250 16.91 21.60 -2.73
CA ASP A 250 16.78 20.26 -2.14
C ASP A 250 17.14 20.28 -0.65
N PHE A 251 16.23 19.76 0.18
CA PHE A 251 16.38 19.62 1.64
C PHE A 251 16.41 18.17 2.09
N THR A 252 16.48 17.22 1.19
CA THR A 252 16.35 15.78 1.50
C THR A 252 17.32 15.35 2.61
N GLU A 253 18.61 15.63 2.47
CA GLU A 253 19.63 15.31 3.48
C GLU A 253 19.39 16.06 4.80
N GLY A 254 18.83 17.26 4.77
CA GLY A 254 18.47 18.04 5.94
C GLY A 254 17.40 17.35 6.79
N THR A 255 16.53 16.55 6.19
CA THR A 255 15.49 15.80 6.91
C THR A 255 16.06 14.70 7.81
N PHE A 256 17.28 14.26 7.56
CA PHE A 256 17.94 13.15 8.28
C PHE A 256 18.81 13.64 9.45
N GLN A 257 18.97 14.94 9.62
CA GLN A 257 19.85 15.50 10.65
C GLN A 257 19.07 15.88 11.92
N GLY A 258 19.55 15.44 13.09
CA GLY A 258 18.95 15.76 14.37
C GLY A 258 17.59 15.10 14.61
N THR A 259 16.75 15.73 15.42
CA THR A 259 15.40 15.23 15.74
C THR A 259 14.33 16.13 15.14
N LYS A 260 13.47 15.57 14.33
CA LYS A 260 12.43 16.30 13.60
C LYS A 260 11.05 15.65 13.76
N LEU A 261 10.05 16.48 14.06
CA LEU A 261 8.65 16.08 14.03
C LEU A 261 8.01 16.63 12.75
N PHE A 262 7.64 15.73 11.86
CA PHE A 262 6.99 16.07 10.61
C PHE A 262 5.46 16.04 10.77
N LEU A 263 4.81 17.13 10.35
CA LEU A 263 3.39 17.17 10.08
C LEU A 263 3.17 16.87 8.60
N ILE A 264 2.52 15.73 8.31
CA ILE A 264 2.25 15.27 6.95
C ILE A 264 0.88 15.78 6.50
N ILE A 265 0.85 16.63 5.48
CA ILE A 265 -0.37 17.13 4.84
C ILE A 265 -0.40 16.61 3.40
N LYS A 266 -1.11 15.51 3.17
CA LYS A 266 -1.15 14.86 1.84
C LYS A 266 -1.90 15.70 0.80
N ASN A 267 -3.01 16.28 1.17
CA ASN A 267 -3.81 17.23 0.39
C ASN A 267 -4.63 18.11 1.32
N LEU A 268 -5.13 19.22 0.81
CA LEU A 268 -5.93 20.17 1.59
C LEU A 268 -7.44 19.90 1.52
N THR A 269 -7.90 19.04 0.60
CA THR A 269 -9.33 18.74 0.42
C THR A 269 -9.85 17.80 1.50
N ASP A 270 -9.06 16.78 1.88
CA ASP A 270 -9.48 15.72 2.79
C ASP A 270 -8.79 15.81 4.17
N ILE A 271 -8.18 16.97 4.48
CA ILE A 271 -7.50 17.16 5.76
C ILE A 271 -8.49 17.31 6.91
N ASN A 272 -8.26 16.59 8.01
CA ASN A 272 -9.03 16.78 9.24
C ASN A 272 -8.54 18.01 10.00
N THR A 273 -9.20 19.15 9.76
CA THR A 273 -8.84 20.43 10.39
C THR A 273 -9.17 20.48 11.87
N ALA A 274 -10.09 19.64 12.37
CA ALA A 274 -10.45 19.60 13.79
C ALA A 274 -9.30 19.14 14.70
N ALA A 275 -8.34 18.36 14.15
CA ALA A 275 -7.16 17.92 14.89
C ALA A 275 -6.03 18.96 14.95
N LEU A 276 -6.04 19.99 14.09
CA LEU A 276 -4.94 20.94 13.96
C LEU A 276 -4.66 21.76 15.23
N PRO A 277 -5.64 22.19 16.06
CA PRO A 277 -5.34 22.92 17.29
C PRO A 277 -4.47 22.11 18.27
N ASP A 278 -4.72 20.82 18.45
CA ASP A 278 -3.94 19.98 19.35
C ASP A 278 -2.56 19.65 18.76
N ILE A 279 -2.48 19.40 17.46
CA ILE A 279 -1.22 19.25 16.74
C ILE A 279 -0.37 20.51 16.83
N ASN A 280 -0.96 21.71 16.73
CA ASN A 280 -0.23 22.98 16.85
C ASN A 280 0.32 23.19 18.25
N LYS A 281 -0.43 22.84 19.30
CA LYS A 281 0.07 22.84 20.69
C LYS A 281 1.29 21.91 20.82
N LEU A 282 1.21 20.69 20.28
CA LEU A 282 2.33 19.75 20.28
C LEU A 282 3.55 20.33 19.57
N ILE A 283 3.39 20.84 18.33
CA ILE A 283 4.45 21.44 17.52
C ILE A 283 5.19 22.54 18.32
N ASN A 284 4.45 23.47 18.94
CA ASN A 284 5.03 24.54 19.72
C ASN A 284 5.75 24.02 20.97
N SER A 285 5.23 23.01 21.64
CA SER A 285 5.80 22.44 22.86
C SER A 285 7.08 21.65 22.60
N VAL A 286 7.12 20.82 21.54
CA VAL A 286 8.31 20.02 21.19
C VAL A 286 9.45 20.90 20.68
N LYS A 287 9.13 22.00 19.99
CA LYS A 287 10.11 23.00 19.54
C LYS A 287 10.92 23.57 20.73
N LEU A 288 10.28 23.85 21.85
CA LEU A 288 10.92 24.33 23.08
C LEU A 288 11.84 23.27 23.73
N LYS A 289 11.67 22.00 23.35
CA LYS A 289 12.47 20.85 23.84
C LYS A 289 13.57 20.41 22.86
N GLY A 290 13.81 21.17 21.77
CA GLY A 290 14.87 20.87 20.80
C GLY A 290 14.48 19.91 19.68
N VAL A 291 13.19 19.58 19.52
CA VAL A 291 12.67 18.85 18.37
C VAL A 291 12.23 19.86 17.31
N GLU A 292 12.77 19.76 16.11
CA GLU A 292 12.48 20.68 15.00
C GLU A 292 11.17 20.27 14.31
N PRO A 293 10.10 21.09 14.33
CA PRO A 293 8.89 20.79 13.59
C PRO A 293 9.03 21.20 12.12
N ILE A 294 8.57 20.34 11.21
CA ILE A 294 8.57 20.55 9.77
C ILE A 294 7.24 20.09 9.18
N ILE A 295 6.72 20.81 8.20
CA ILE A 295 5.52 20.43 7.46
C ILE A 295 5.92 19.86 6.11
N LEU A 296 5.44 18.66 5.77
CA LEU A 296 5.59 18.06 4.45
C LEU A 296 4.25 18.02 3.73
N THR A 297 4.23 18.53 2.49
CA THR A 297 3.01 18.65 1.70
C THR A 297 3.26 18.41 0.21
N SER A 298 2.21 18.01 -0.53
CA SER A 298 2.20 17.98 -1.99
C SER A 298 1.33 19.08 -2.60
N GLY A 299 0.80 19.98 -1.77
CA GLY A 299 -0.10 21.04 -2.20
C GLY A 299 0.58 22.18 -2.98
N ASN A 300 -0.23 23.02 -3.63
CA ASN A 300 0.23 24.23 -4.29
C ASN A 300 0.74 25.26 -3.28
N SER A 301 1.81 25.99 -3.63
CA SER A 301 2.46 26.96 -2.73
C SER A 301 1.51 28.05 -2.21
N GLU A 302 0.65 28.60 -3.04
CA GLU A 302 -0.30 29.65 -2.61
C GLU A 302 -1.37 29.14 -1.66
N GLU A 303 -1.89 27.93 -1.94
CA GLU A 303 -2.92 27.30 -1.13
C GLU A 303 -2.37 26.87 0.23
N ILE A 304 -1.18 26.28 0.26
CA ILE A 304 -0.56 25.85 1.51
C ILE A 304 -0.23 27.04 2.42
N VAL A 305 0.30 28.15 1.88
CA VAL A 305 0.58 29.35 2.70
C VAL A 305 -0.69 29.93 3.32
N LYS A 306 -1.77 30.05 2.53
CA LYS A 306 -3.08 30.49 3.02
C LYS A 306 -3.60 29.56 4.13
N PHE A 307 -3.49 28.23 3.90
CA PHE A 307 -3.93 27.22 4.87
C PHE A 307 -3.14 27.28 6.18
N LEU A 308 -1.80 27.32 6.11
CA LEU A 308 -0.94 27.40 7.29
C LEU A 308 -1.22 28.66 8.12
N SER A 309 -1.41 29.81 7.45
CA SER A 309 -1.74 31.07 8.10
C SER A 309 -3.11 31.01 8.79
N ALA A 310 -4.13 30.47 8.11
CA ALA A 310 -5.49 30.34 8.64
C ALA A 310 -5.55 29.45 9.88
N HIS A 311 -4.70 28.41 9.96
CA HIS A 311 -4.63 27.47 11.07
C HIS A 311 -3.48 27.76 12.07
N GLN A 312 -2.77 28.87 11.91
CA GLN A 312 -1.68 29.33 12.80
C GLN A 312 -0.55 28.28 12.94
N LEU A 313 -0.27 27.53 11.88
CA LEU A 313 0.80 26.53 11.83
C LEU A 313 2.14 27.19 11.52
N ASN A 314 2.94 27.49 12.58
CA ASN A 314 4.20 28.21 12.48
C ASN A 314 5.41 27.25 12.41
N ALA A 315 5.50 26.44 11.37
CA ALA A 315 6.65 25.59 11.08
C ALA A 315 7.06 25.75 9.61
N PRO A 316 8.35 25.56 9.26
CA PRO A 316 8.79 25.55 7.87
C PRO A 316 8.10 24.42 7.11
N TYR A 317 7.76 24.68 5.85
CA TYR A 317 7.15 23.67 4.98
C TYR A 317 8.03 23.34 3.79
N TYR A 318 7.91 22.10 3.33
CA TYR A 318 8.61 21.57 2.17
C TYR A 318 7.67 20.69 1.34
N TYR A 319 7.99 20.59 0.07
CA TYR A 319 7.27 19.75 -0.87
C TYR A 319 7.82 18.35 -0.89
N VAL A 320 6.93 17.39 -1.06
CA VAL A 320 7.22 15.96 -1.25
C VAL A 320 6.20 15.42 -2.24
N ASP A 321 6.60 14.46 -3.05
CA ASP A 321 5.69 13.77 -3.96
C ASP A 321 4.47 13.18 -3.21
N ALA A 322 3.28 13.31 -3.80
CA ALA A 322 2.04 12.87 -3.18
C ALA A 322 2.03 11.35 -2.88
N THR A 323 2.63 10.54 -3.74
CA THR A 323 2.73 9.09 -3.57
C THR A 323 3.64 8.74 -2.38
N VAL A 324 4.73 9.49 -2.21
CA VAL A 324 5.62 9.36 -1.05
C VAL A 324 4.89 9.71 0.24
N LEU A 325 4.15 10.84 0.28
CA LEU A 325 3.36 11.21 1.46
C LEU A 325 2.28 10.18 1.79
N LYS A 326 1.58 9.64 0.77
CA LYS A 326 0.63 8.53 0.91
C LYS A 326 1.30 7.28 1.51
N THR A 327 2.58 7.05 1.20
CA THR A 327 3.35 5.90 1.71
C THR A 327 3.89 6.16 3.12
N ILE A 328 4.30 7.38 3.46
CA ILE A 328 4.74 7.76 4.81
C ILE A 328 3.59 7.63 5.81
N SER A 329 2.41 8.17 5.50
CA SER A 329 1.28 8.18 6.44
C SER A 329 -0.06 7.86 5.76
N ARG A 330 -0.88 7.03 6.43
CA ARG A 330 -2.29 6.79 6.06
C ARG A 330 -3.24 7.87 6.60
N SER A 331 -2.78 8.69 7.54
CA SER A 331 -3.52 9.81 8.14
C SER A 331 -3.37 11.11 7.35
N ASN A 332 -4.38 12.00 7.38
CA ASN A 332 -4.32 13.36 6.85
C ASN A 332 -5.07 14.34 7.76
N PRO A 333 -4.35 15.12 8.64
CA PRO A 333 -2.91 15.13 8.79
C PRO A 333 -2.35 13.87 9.47
N GLY A 334 -1.06 13.62 9.30
CA GLY A 334 -0.31 12.59 10.01
C GLY A 334 0.90 13.16 10.73
N LEU A 335 1.38 12.48 11.76
CA LEU A 335 2.61 12.84 12.46
C LEU A 335 3.67 11.77 12.26
N TRP A 336 4.91 12.21 12.05
CA TRP A 336 6.05 11.34 11.78
C TRP A 336 7.31 11.90 12.45
N LEU A 337 7.92 11.12 13.36
CA LEU A 337 9.08 11.53 14.16
C LEU A 337 10.33 10.82 13.65
N LEU A 338 11.34 11.60 13.30
CA LEU A 338 12.66 11.10 12.94
C LEU A 338 13.73 11.55 13.95
N LYS A 339 14.68 10.65 14.26
CA LYS A 339 15.94 10.96 14.93
C LYS A 339 17.09 10.44 14.08
N ASN A 340 17.90 11.35 13.53
CA ASN A 340 19.01 11.04 12.63
C ASN A 340 18.61 10.08 11.48
N GLY A 341 17.47 10.37 10.83
CA GLY A 341 16.92 9.57 9.74
C GLY A 341 16.26 8.26 10.14
N THR A 342 16.24 7.89 11.42
CA THR A 342 15.52 6.72 11.92
C THR A 342 14.12 7.14 12.38
N VAL A 343 13.10 6.39 11.97
CA VAL A 343 11.71 6.61 12.34
C VAL A 343 11.50 6.18 13.79
N MET A 344 11.23 7.13 14.68
CA MET A 344 11.01 6.90 16.10
C MET A 344 9.53 6.75 16.46
N GLY A 345 8.63 7.37 15.67
CA GLY A 345 7.20 7.30 15.91
C GLY A 345 6.38 7.74 14.70
N LYS A 346 5.16 7.23 14.63
CA LYS A 346 4.13 7.61 13.63
C LYS A 346 2.78 7.62 14.32
N TRP A 347 1.97 8.66 14.03
CA TRP A 347 0.65 8.76 14.65
C TRP A 347 -0.40 9.23 13.65
N HIS A 348 -1.57 8.70 13.82
CA HIS A 348 -2.80 9.22 13.23
C HIS A 348 -3.23 10.49 13.97
N TYR A 349 -3.93 11.39 13.32
CA TYR A 349 -4.41 12.61 13.98
C TYR A 349 -5.33 12.35 15.19
N ASN A 350 -5.98 11.19 15.26
CA ASN A 350 -6.75 10.78 16.43
C ASN A 350 -5.88 10.33 17.61
N ASP A 351 -4.62 10.04 17.37
CA ASP A 351 -3.66 9.51 18.34
C ASP A 351 -2.51 10.50 18.56
N THR A 352 -2.77 11.80 18.44
CA THR A 352 -1.75 12.83 18.62
C THR A 352 -1.04 12.64 19.97
N PRO A 353 0.31 12.40 19.98
CA PRO A 353 1.04 12.11 21.20
C PRO A 353 1.17 13.34 22.10
N THR A 354 1.46 13.11 23.36
CA THR A 354 1.88 14.18 24.27
C THR A 354 3.33 14.61 24.00
N THR A 355 3.70 15.79 24.47
CA THR A 355 5.10 16.27 24.36
C THR A 355 6.07 15.32 25.05
N GLU A 356 5.68 14.78 26.22
CA GLU A 356 6.47 13.85 27.02
C GLU A 356 6.73 12.55 26.25
N GLU A 357 5.69 11.98 25.61
CA GLU A 357 5.83 10.77 24.78
C GLU A 357 6.80 10.99 23.62
N VAL A 358 6.72 12.13 22.92
CA VAL A 358 7.65 12.47 21.84
C VAL A 358 9.09 12.57 22.35
N ILE A 359 9.29 13.23 23.50
CA ILE A 359 10.63 13.43 24.07
C ILE A 359 11.22 12.10 24.58
N ASP A 360 10.40 11.23 25.19
CA ASP A 360 10.87 9.93 25.70
C ASP A 360 11.35 9.01 24.58
N LEU A 361 10.70 9.05 23.40
CA LEU A 361 11.13 8.30 22.22
C LEU A 361 12.49 8.76 21.66
N VAL A 362 12.92 9.97 21.94
CA VAL A 362 14.15 10.56 21.36
C VAL A 362 15.27 10.79 22.38
N LYS A 363 15.08 10.40 23.63
CA LYS A 363 16.17 10.31 24.62
C LYS A 363 17.10 9.18 24.25
#